data_c562702caff2eb3206b08e9acf143520
#
_entry.id   c562702caff2eb3206b08e9acf143520
#
_cell.length_a   1.000
_cell.length_b   1.000
_cell.length_c   1.000
_cell.angle_alpha   90.00
_cell.angle_beta   90.00
_cell.angle_gamma   90.00
#
_symmetry.space_group_name_H-M   'P 1'
#
loop_
_entity.id
_entity.type
_entity.pdbx_description
1 polymer ?
#
loop_
_entity_poly.entity_id
_entity_poly.type
_entity_poly.pdbx_seq_one_letter_code
_entity_poly.pdbx_strand_id
1 'polypeptide(L)'
;MMSPAERLVYMANQIARNFAAQGSDVAALAVADHIAAFWDPRMKAQIFAMNGAGLEPIAAHAVKLLRDRGAAPPQSPATQFGSPQGAGGSNAD
;
A
#
# COMPACT_ATOMS: atom_id res chain seq x y z
N MET A 1 -9.08 24.78 -4.86
CA MET A 1 -7.72 24.23 -4.98
C MET A 1 -7.58 23.04 -4.02
N MET A 2 -6.98 21.97 -4.48
CA MET A 2 -6.81 20.79 -3.65
C MET A 2 -5.70 20.97 -2.62
N SER A 3 -5.92 20.46 -1.40
CA SER A 3 -4.86 20.34 -0.43
C SER A 3 -3.91 19.20 -0.85
N PRO A 4 -2.71 19.11 -0.30
CA PRO A 4 -1.82 17.97 -0.59
C PRO A 4 -2.46 16.61 -0.33
N ALA A 5 -3.21 16.49 0.78
CA ALA A 5 -3.89 15.23 1.10
C ALA A 5 -4.98 14.90 0.07
N GLU A 6 -5.75 15.88 -0.34
CA GLU A 6 -6.79 15.69 -1.37
C GLU A 6 -6.17 15.26 -2.69
N ARG A 7 -5.01 15.81 -3.02
CA ARG A 7 -4.30 15.44 -4.23
C ARG A 7 -3.87 13.98 -4.20
N LEU A 8 -3.40 13.52 -3.05
CA LEU A 8 -3.02 12.11 -2.90
C LEU A 8 -4.22 11.19 -3.04
N VAL A 9 -5.37 11.58 -2.49
CA VAL A 9 -6.61 10.83 -2.67
C VAL A 9 -6.98 10.75 -4.15
N TYR A 10 -6.90 11.86 -4.85
CA TYR A 10 -7.18 11.89 -6.28
C TYR A 10 -6.24 10.95 -7.04
N MET A 11 -4.95 11.02 -6.74
CA MET A 11 -3.96 10.16 -7.38
C MET A 11 -4.22 8.68 -7.13
N ALA A 12 -4.53 8.32 -5.89
CA ALA A 12 -4.84 6.94 -5.54
C ALA A 12 -6.05 6.42 -6.31
N ASN A 13 -7.10 7.24 -6.41
CA ASN A 13 -8.29 6.87 -7.16
C ASN A 13 -7.99 6.70 -8.65
N GLN A 14 -7.13 7.55 -9.21
CA GLN A 14 -6.75 7.42 -10.62
C GLN A 14 -5.96 6.13 -10.87
N ILE A 15 -5.03 5.81 -9.98
CA ILE A 15 -4.28 4.57 -10.08
C ILE A 15 -5.25 3.37 -10.02
N ALA A 16 -6.19 3.43 -9.09
CA ALA A 16 -7.18 2.36 -8.94
C ALA A 16 -8.00 2.16 -10.21
N ARG A 17 -8.39 3.25 -10.85
CA ARG A 17 -9.15 3.17 -12.11
C ARG A 17 -8.35 2.53 -13.22
N ASN A 18 -7.04 2.76 -13.24
CA ASN A 18 -6.17 2.17 -14.25
C ASN A 18 -6.08 0.65 -14.11
N PHE A 19 -6.25 0.13 -12.89
CA PHE A 19 -6.17 -1.31 -12.66
C PHE A 19 -7.54 -1.98 -12.54
N ALA A 20 -8.63 -1.22 -12.55
CA ALA A 20 -9.96 -1.73 -12.22
C ALA A 20 -10.41 -2.89 -13.11
N ALA A 21 -10.00 -2.89 -14.37
CA ALA A 21 -10.39 -3.94 -15.33
C ALA A 21 -9.88 -5.33 -14.93
N GLN A 22 -8.89 -5.40 -14.04
CA GLN A 22 -8.32 -6.67 -13.61
C GLN A 22 -9.14 -7.36 -12.52
N GLY A 23 -10.20 -6.70 -12.04
CA GLY A 23 -11.00 -7.20 -10.92
C GLY A 23 -10.58 -6.55 -9.61
N SER A 24 -11.53 -6.39 -8.70
CA SER A 24 -11.33 -5.59 -7.48
C SER A 24 -10.15 -6.03 -6.62
N ASP A 25 -10.03 -7.33 -6.39
CA ASP A 25 -8.99 -7.83 -5.49
C ASP A 25 -7.60 -7.68 -6.12
N VAL A 26 -7.48 -8.03 -7.39
CA VAL A 26 -6.21 -7.90 -8.11
C VAL A 26 -5.84 -6.42 -8.24
N ALA A 27 -6.82 -5.59 -8.56
CA ALA A 27 -6.58 -4.15 -8.68
C ALA A 27 -6.11 -3.55 -7.36
N ALA A 28 -6.71 -3.93 -6.24
CA ALA A 28 -6.30 -3.42 -4.94
C ALA A 28 -4.85 -3.80 -4.61
N LEU A 29 -4.46 -5.04 -4.90
CA LEU A 29 -3.08 -5.47 -4.71
C LEU A 29 -2.12 -4.69 -5.59
N ALA A 30 -2.49 -4.47 -6.85
CA ALA A 30 -1.66 -3.73 -7.79
C ALA A 30 -1.48 -2.27 -7.35
N VAL A 31 -2.55 -1.64 -6.88
CA VAL A 31 -2.48 -0.27 -6.38
C VAL A 31 -1.59 -0.20 -5.13
N ALA A 32 -1.76 -1.15 -4.21
CA ALA A 32 -0.93 -1.19 -3.01
C ALA A 32 0.55 -1.33 -3.36
N ASP A 33 0.86 -2.21 -4.31
CA ASP A 33 2.24 -2.40 -4.76
C ASP A 33 2.79 -1.15 -5.42
N HIS A 34 1.96 -0.47 -6.22
CA HIS A 34 2.36 0.78 -6.87
C HIS A 34 2.70 1.86 -5.84
N ILE A 35 1.83 2.05 -4.87
CA ILE A 35 2.06 3.04 -3.82
C ILE A 35 3.31 2.68 -3.02
N ALA A 36 3.47 1.41 -2.67
CA ALA A 36 4.64 0.96 -1.91
C ALA A 36 5.94 1.26 -2.65
N ALA A 37 5.93 1.10 -3.98
CA ALA A 37 7.14 1.28 -4.79
C ALA A 37 7.45 2.74 -5.10
N PHE A 38 6.43 3.57 -5.30
CA PHE A 38 6.63 4.90 -5.88
C PHE A 38 6.34 6.07 -4.95
N TRP A 39 5.55 5.87 -3.90
CA TRP A 39 5.24 6.96 -2.97
C TRP A 39 6.26 6.98 -1.84
N ASP A 40 6.70 8.18 -1.45
CA ASP A 40 7.64 8.30 -0.35
C ASP A 40 6.91 8.16 1.00
N PRO A 41 7.67 8.01 2.12
CA PRO A 41 7.03 7.81 3.43
C PRO A 41 6.08 8.92 3.84
N ARG A 42 6.35 10.16 3.46
CA ARG A 42 5.48 11.28 3.82
C ARG A 42 4.13 11.17 3.11
N MET A 43 4.15 10.83 1.82
CA MET A 43 2.93 10.65 1.06
C MET A 43 2.10 9.50 1.63
N LYS A 44 2.76 8.41 1.98
CA LYS A 44 2.08 7.26 2.59
C LYS A 44 1.44 7.64 3.91
N ALA A 45 2.16 8.35 4.76
CA ALA A 45 1.64 8.79 6.05
C ALA A 45 0.41 9.68 5.88
N GLN A 46 0.44 10.57 4.90
CA GLN A 46 -0.69 11.48 4.65
C GLN A 46 -1.92 10.72 4.18
N ILE A 47 -1.77 9.76 3.26
CA ILE A 47 -2.92 9.01 2.78
C ILE A 47 -3.50 8.11 3.89
N PHE A 48 -2.64 7.55 4.75
CA PHE A 48 -3.10 6.77 5.89
C PHE A 48 -3.90 7.62 6.87
N ALA A 49 -3.47 8.85 7.09
CA ALA A 49 -4.15 9.76 8.02
C ALA A 49 -5.56 10.14 7.55
N MET A 50 -5.85 10.00 6.26
CA MET A 50 -7.18 10.28 5.72
C MET A 50 -8.22 9.23 6.12
N ASN A 51 -7.81 8.08 6.61
CA ASN A 51 -8.71 6.99 7.04
C ASN A 51 -9.73 6.59 5.96
N GLY A 52 -9.32 6.62 4.72
CA GLY A 52 -10.17 6.23 3.60
C GLY A 52 -11.07 7.33 3.08
N ALA A 53 -11.05 8.51 3.67
CA ALA A 53 -11.92 9.61 3.25
C ALA A 53 -11.66 9.96 1.78
N GLY A 54 -12.72 9.96 0.98
CA GLY A 54 -12.64 10.29 -0.44
C GLY A 54 -12.11 9.20 -1.34
N LEU A 55 -11.64 8.09 -0.79
CA LEU A 55 -11.12 6.97 -1.58
C LEU A 55 -12.26 6.11 -2.13
N GLU A 56 -12.17 5.76 -3.40
CA GLU A 56 -13.08 4.79 -4.02
C GLU A 56 -12.75 3.38 -3.51
N PRO A 57 -13.67 2.42 -3.63
CA PRO A 57 -13.51 1.11 -2.97
C PRO A 57 -12.19 0.40 -3.23
N ILE A 58 -11.73 0.36 -4.47
CA ILE A 58 -10.45 -0.31 -4.80
C ILE A 58 -9.29 0.43 -4.14
N ALA A 59 -9.28 1.76 -4.23
CA ALA A 59 -8.23 2.56 -3.62
C ALA A 59 -8.24 2.43 -2.09
N ALA A 60 -9.42 2.45 -1.48
CA ALA A 60 -9.55 2.27 -0.05
C ALA A 60 -9.03 0.91 0.39
N HIS A 61 -9.37 -0.13 -0.35
CA HIS A 61 -8.88 -1.48 -0.07
C HIS A 61 -7.35 -1.54 -0.19
N ALA A 62 -6.80 -0.92 -1.23
CA ALA A 62 -5.36 -0.89 -1.43
C ALA A 62 -4.62 -0.20 -0.29
N VAL A 63 -5.14 0.94 0.15
CA VAL A 63 -4.53 1.68 1.25
C VAL A 63 -4.60 0.88 2.55
N LYS A 64 -5.72 0.18 2.77
CA LYS A 64 -5.85 -0.69 3.93
C LYS A 64 -4.84 -1.83 3.89
N LEU A 65 -4.68 -2.49 2.74
CA LEU A 65 -3.69 -3.54 2.57
C LEU A 65 -2.28 -3.03 2.85
N LEU A 66 -1.96 -1.87 2.35
CA LEU A 66 -0.65 -1.27 2.53
C LEU A 66 -0.40 -0.90 4.00
N ARG A 67 -1.41 -0.34 4.66
CA ARG A 67 -1.33 -0.01 6.08
C ARG A 67 -1.12 -1.27 6.92
N ASP A 68 -1.85 -2.33 6.61
CA ASP A 68 -1.75 -3.58 7.35
C ASP A 68 -0.37 -4.21 7.18
N ARG A 69 0.24 -4.10 5.99
CA ARG A 69 1.61 -4.55 5.77
C ARG A 69 2.59 -3.81 6.65
N GLY A 70 2.43 -2.49 6.72
CA GLY A 70 3.32 -1.66 7.52
C GLY A 70 3.16 -1.86 9.02
N ALA A 71 1.95 -2.24 9.46
CA ALA A 71 1.66 -2.49 10.86
C ALA A 71 2.02 -3.91 11.29
N ALA A 72 2.23 -4.82 10.33
CA ALA A 72 2.58 -6.21 10.66
C ALA A 72 3.90 -6.25 11.41
N PRO A 73 3.99 -7.06 12.45
CA PRO A 73 5.28 -7.22 13.11
C PRO A 73 6.30 -7.79 12.14
N PRO A 74 7.57 -7.46 12.30
CA PRO A 74 8.61 -8.04 11.46
C PRO A 74 8.46 -9.56 11.54
N GLN A 75 8.44 -10.20 10.39
CA GLN A 75 8.35 -11.65 10.34
C GLN A 75 9.64 -12.19 10.86
N SER A 76 9.53 -12.73 11.88
CA SER A 76 10.70 -13.24 12.49
C SER A 76 11.13 -14.51 11.86
N PRO A 77 11.07 -14.35 11.84
CA PRO A 77 11.36 -14.84 11.45
C PRO A 77 11.08 -15.54 11.06
N ALA A 78 11.04 -15.59 11.02
CA ALA A 78 10.84 -15.71 10.77
C ALA A 78 10.49 -15.65 10.12
N THR A 79 10.45 -15.71 9.82
CA THR A 79 10.17 -15.11 9.45
C THR A 79 10.51 -14.97 8.90
N GLN A 80 10.60 -15.45 8.61
CA GLN A 80 11.00 -14.91 8.41
C GLN A 80 11.55 -15.23 7.84
N PHE A 81 11.73 -16.03 7.74
CA PHE A 81 12.38 -15.89 7.48
C PHE A 81 12.95 -15.75 7.13
N GLY A 82 13.04 -16.77 7.05
CA GLY A 82 13.60 -16.10 6.84
C GLY A 82 14.22 -16.12 6.58
N SER A 83 14.46 -16.86 6.47
CA SER A 83 15.10 -16.37 6.40
C SER A 83 15.75 -16.29 6.12
N PRO A 84 15.62 -17.01 6.29
CA PRO A 84 16.21 -16.47 6.06
C PRO A 84 16.75 -16.17 5.63
N GLN A 85 16.85 -16.66 5.85
CA GLN A 85 17.16 -16.13 5.66
C GLN A 85 17.36 -15.33 5.36
N GLY A 86 17.24 -16.80 5.55
CA GLY A 86 17.31 -15.88 5.42
C GLY A 86 17.64 -15.51 5.21
N ALA A 87 17.40 -16.12 5.16
CA ALA A 87 17.57 -15.49 5.21
C ALA A 87 17.82 -14.78 5.03
N GLY A 88 17.69 -15.78 5.20
CA GLY A 88 17.68 -14.87 5.17
C GLY A 88 17.86 -14.30 4.92
N GLY A 89 17.58 -14.97 4.91
CA GLY A 89 17.55 -14.13 4.83
C GLY A 89 17.78 -13.78 4.61
N SER A 90 17.26 -13.89 4.38
CA SER A 90 17.45 -13.25 4.33
C SER A 90 17.69 -12.82 4.19
N ASN A 91 17.32 -13.19 4.17
CA ASN A 91 17.58 -12.48 4.15
C ASN A 91 17.68 -11.88 4.04
N ALA A 92 16.75 -12.46 4.38
CA ALA A 92 16.96 -11.66 4.35
C ALA A 92 17.08 -11.11 4.14
N ASP A 93 17.19 -11.79 4.00
CA ASP A 93 17.37 -11.07 3.92
C ASP A 93 17.34 -10.68 3.78
#